data_9d2b7fed7c4e56179feee87c31487abd
#
_entry.id   9d2b7fed7c4e56179feee87c31487abd
#
_cell.length_a   1.000
_cell.length_b   1.000
_cell.length_c   1.000
_cell.angle_alpha   90.00
_cell.angle_beta   90.00
_cell.angle_gamma   90.00
#
_symmetry.space_group_name_H-M   'P 1'
#
loop_
_entity.id
_entity.type
_entity.pdbx_description
1 polymer ?
#
loop_
_entity_poly.entity_id
_entity_poly.type
_entity_poly.pdbx_seq_one_letter_code
_entity_poly.pdbx_strand_id
1 'polypeptide(L)'
;TYNTDFAQVEVDEQQVNLTRFSLFFPEKREFFLEGSGIFDFARGGFRSAGGGGFFGGGNAPTLFYSRRIGLQAGEVVPILGGGRVTGKVGPYSIGALSISTDDQALGAAKSTNFTVARVKRDILRRSAVGGIFTNRTVSLDGAGASRTYGADATFAFYENIEMVGYYARTETPGQSGDDTSYQARVSYDADRFGMQADHLLVGDDFNPEVGFLRRDNFRRTFVEGRFSPRPSTIDSIRQFRLTGSVDYILTADTTLLETRTNRLQFETEFESSDRFGVTINDSYELLLTPFSPPGADFAIPVGGYAFTDIELAYRLGEQRRFNGNATLLRGDYFNGDITTLGLSQGRIAVLPQMSVEPSLSLNWIDTPQGSFRTDLLVTRVNYAFNPRMFFSGLIQYNSASDTVSNNLRFRWEYSPGSELFVVYTEDRDTLTLRPNRFTELRNRGFVVKFNRLFRF
;
A
#
# COMPACT_ATOMS: atom_id res chain seq x y z
N THR A 1 21.42 -13.80 6.95
CA THR A 1 21.04 -13.24 8.27
C THR A 1 20.95 -14.36 9.31
N TYR A 2 21.33 -14.10 10.53
CA TYR A 2 21.30 -15.07 11.62
C TYR A 2 20.87 -14.37 12.92
N ASN A 3 19.88 -14.94 13.61
CA ASN A 3 19.33 -14.42 14.88
C ASN A 3 19.04 -12.91 14.81
N THR A 4 18.42 -12.49 13.72
CA THR A 4 18.22 -11.08 13.43
C THR A 4 16.90 -10.62 14.05
N ASP A 5 16.99 -9.80 15.05
CA ASP A 5 15.90 -8.89 15.36
C ASP A 5 15.87 -7.83 14.25
N PHE A 6 14.91 -7.92 13.36
CA PHE A 6 14.61 -6.81 12.46
C PHE A 6 13.91 -5.71 13.25
N ALA A 7 14.55 -5.22 14.31
CA ALA A 7 14.08 -4.06 15.03
C ALA A 7 13.72 -2.99 14.01
N GLN A 8 12.46 -2.62 13.98
CA GLN A 8 11.95 -1.68 13.00
C GLN A 8 12.59 -0.32 13.29
N VAL A 9 13.59 0.03 12.48
CA VAL A 9 14.23 1.35 12.53
C VAL A 9 13.26 2.41 11.97
N GLU A 10 12.28 2.00 11.16
CA GLU A 10 11.24 2.86 10.60
C GLU A 10 9.85 2.37 11.00
N VAL A 11 9.11 3.26 11.66
CA VAL A 11 7.70 3.07 12.00
C VAL A 11 6.83 3.39 10.77
N ASP A 12 5.73 2.67 10.60
CA ASP A 12 4.76 2.96 9.56
C ASP A 12 4.01 4.26 9.84
N GLU A 13 3.75 5.02 8.78
CA GLU A 13 2.82 6.13 8.86
C GLU A 13 1.40 5.57 9.03
N GLN A 14 0.71 6.08 10.04
CA GLN A 14 -0.68 5.72 10.27
C GLN A 14 -1.55 6.26 9.13
N GLN A 15 -2.63 5.55 8.85
CA GLN A 15 -3.59 5.90 7.80
C GLN A 15 -5.01 5.77 8.37
N VAL A 16 -5.90 6.67 7.98
CA VAL A 16 -7.33 6.50 8.23
C VAL A 16 -7.85 5.44 7.26
N ASN A 17 -8.53 4.44 7.80
CA ASN A 17 -9.19 3.41 7.02
C ASN A 17 -10.70 3.43 7.31
N LEU A 18 -11.47 4.06 6.44
CA LEU A 18 -12.93 4.09 6.50
C LEU A 18 -13.58 2.99 5.64
N THR A 19 -12.78 2.02 5.18
CA THR A 19 -13.24 0.88 4.38
C THR A 19 -13.10 -0.42 5.17
N ARG A 20 -13.82 -1.45 4.77
CA ARG A 20 -13.74 -2.80 5.36
C ARG A 20 -12.49 -3.59 4.98
N PHE A 21 -11.65 -3.06 4.11
CA PHE A 21 -10.49 -3.76 3.57
C PHE A 21 -9.21 -3.45 4.34
N SER A 22 -8.32 -4.44 4.44
CA SER A 22 -7.01 -4.29 5.07
C SER A 22 -6.13 -3.30 4.32
N LEU A 23 -5.38 -2.49 5.07
CA LEU A 23 -4.35 -1.60 4.52
C LEU A 23 -3.11 -2.39 4.13
N PHE A 24 -2.48 -1.96 3.03
CA PHE A 24 -1.18 -2.46 2.62
C PHE A 24 -0.07 -1.50 3.09
N PHE A 25 0.92 -2.03 3.80
CA PHE A 25 2.11 -1.27 4.21
C PHE A 25 3.35 -1.75 3.46
N PRO A 26 4.13 -0.85 2.86
CA PRO A 26 5.34 -1.23 2.13
C PRO A 26 6.40 -1.81 3.07
N GLU A 27 7.28 -2.65 2.52
CA GLU A 27 8.46 -3.15 3.25
C GLU A 27 9.42 -1.99 3.56
N LYS A 28 10.00 -1.98 4.76
CA LYS A 28 10.97 -0.98 5.22
C LYS A 28 12.30 -1.57 5.69
N ARG A 29 12.35 -2.89 5.88
CA ARG A 29 13.55 -3.59 6.34
C ARG A 29 14.55 -3.74 5.20
N GLU A 30 15.75 -3.21 5.38
CA GLU A 30 16.82 -3.14 4.35
C GLU A 30 17.12 -4.49 3.72
N PHE A 31 17.17 -5.58 4.52
CA PHE A 31 17.40 -6.93 4.03
C PHE A 31 16.44 -7.35 2.91
N PHE A 32 15.19 -6.93 2.97
CA PHE A 32 14.19 -7.25 1.96
C PHE A 32 14.09 -6.22 0.83
N LEU A 33 14.57 -4.99 1.04
CA LEU A 33 14.50 -3.92 0.04
C LEU A 33 15.52 -4.10 -1.07
N GLU A 34 16.74 -4.54 -0.73
CA GLU A 34 17.79 -4.73 -1.72
C GLU A 34 17.41 -5.80 -2.75
N GLY A 35 17.39 -5.44 -4.04
CA GLY A 35 16.98 -6.33 -5.13
C GLY A 35 15.52 -6.78 -5.10
N SER A 36 14.66 -6.12 -4.32
CA SER A 36 13.23 -6.49 -4.15
C SER A 36 12.46 -6.55 -5.47
N GLY A 37 12.77 -5.70 -6.45
CA GLY A 37 12.14 -5.70 -7.76
C GLY A 37 12.32 -7.00 -8.56
N ILE A 38 13.27 -7.87 -8.18
CA ILE A 38 13.40 -9.20 -8.80
C ILE A 38 12.22 -10.09 -8.41
N PHE A 39 11.69 -9.94 -7.19
CA PHE A 39 10.57 -10.72 -6.69
C PHE A 39 9.20 -10.17 -7.12
N ASP A 40 9.15 -9.01 -7.78
CA ASP A 40 7.91 -8.46 -8.32
C ASP A 40 7.26 -9.44 -9.32
N PHE A 41 5.94 -9.66 -9.15
CA PHE A 41 5.13 -10.56 -9.95
C PHE A 41 4.01 -9.78 -10.63
N ALA A 42 3.82 -9.97 -11.93
CA ALA A 42 2.75 -9.37 -12.74
C ALA A 42 2.66 -7.83 -12.64
N ARG A 43 3.80 -7.15 -12.44
CA ARG A 43 3.85 -5.68 -12.43
C ARG A 43 4.31 -5.15 -13.78
N GLY A 44 3.44 -4.35 -14.44
CA GLY A 44 3.78 -3.61 -15.63
C GLY A 44 4.59 -2.34 -15.33
N GLY A 45 5.26 -1.78 -16.34
CA GLY A 45 6.05 -0.55 -16.23
C GLY A 45 5.23 0.72 -16.29
N PHE A 46 4.00 0.68 -16.82
CA PHE A 46 3.12 1.84 -16.89
C PHE A 46 2.43 2.09 -15.55
N ARG A 47 2.46 3.34 -15.12
CA ARG A 47 1.68 3.79 -13.97
C ARG A 47 0.21 3.85 -14.39
N SER A 48 -0.66 3.11 -13.70
CA SER A 48 -2.09 3.34 -13.85
C SER A 48 -2.40 4.81 -13.56
N ALA A 49 -3.05 5.49 -14.49
CA ALA A 49 -3.44 6.89 -14.33
C ALA A 49 -4.56 7.05 -13.27
N GLY A 50 -5.28 5.98 -12.97
CA GLY A 50 -6.30 5.94 -11.92
C GLY A 50 -5.71 5.61 -10.57
N GLY A 51 -5.40 6.61 -9.75
CA GLY A 51 -5.29 6.67 -8.30
C GLY A 51 -4.76 5.49 -7.46
N GLY A 52 -4.36 4.39 -8.07
CA GLY A 52 -3.66 3.28 -7.41
C GLY A 52 -2.24 3.71 -7.12
N GLY A 53 -2.00 4.16 -5.90
CA GLY A 53 -0.73 4.71 -5.45
C GLY A 53 0.45 3.75 -5.71
N PHE A 54 1.64 4.29 -5.62
CA PHE A 54 2.97 3.66 -5.69
C PHE A 54 3.14 2.41 -4.81
N PHE A 55 2.18 2.12 -3.98
CA PHE A 55 2.15 1.06 -2.99
C PHE A 55 1.04 0.09 -3.38
N GLY A 56 1.35 -1.18 -3.55
CA GLY A 56 0.54 -2.31 -3.96
C GLY A 56 -0.90 -2.44 -3.42
N GLY A 57 -1.63 -1.33 -3.31
CA GLY A 57 -3.00 -1.25 -2.82
C GLY A 57 -4.08 -1.58 -3.86
N GLY A 58 -3.73 -2.18 -4.99
CA GLY A 58 -4.69 -2.72 -5.95
C GLY A 58 -5.36 -4.00 -5.46
N ASN A 59 -6.41 -4.44 -6.16
CA ASN A 59 -7.10 -5.68 -5.85
C ASN A 59 -6.33 -6.95 -6.29
N ALA A 60 -5.29 -6.81 -7.14
CA ALA A 60 -4.48 -7.95 -7.57
C ALA A 60 -3.63 -8.50 -6.42
N PRO A 61 -3.59 -9.83 -6.22
CA PRO A 61 -2.78 -10.47 -5.20
C PRO A 61 -1.29 -10.15 -5.33
N THR A 62 -0.62 -9.97 -4.21
CA THR A 62 0.84 -9.96 -4.13
C THR A 62 1.30 -11.34 -3.66
N LEU A 63 1.97 -12.12 -4.51
CA LEU A 63 2.32 -13.51 -4.19
C LEU A 63 3.49 -13.61 -3.20
N PHE A 64 4.34 -12.59 -3.13
CA PHE A 64 5.38 -12.46 -2.12
C PHE A 64 5.33 -11.09 -1.46
N TYR A 65 5.06 -11.10 -0.17
CA TYR A 65 5.03 -9.92 0.70
C TYR A 65 5.91 -10.17 1.91
N SER A 66 7.12 -9.63 1.87
CA SER A 66 8.17 -9.90 2.87
C SER A 66 7.76 -9.60 4.31
N ARG A 67 6.83 -8.68 4.53
CA ARG A 67 6.31 -8.39 5.89
C ARG A 67 5.53 -9.54 6.54
N ARG A 68 5.16 -10.59 5.77
CA ARG A 68 4.66 -11.84 6.35
C ARG A 68 5.72 -12.63 7.10
N ILE A 69 7.01 -12.35 6.83
CA ILE A 69 8.15 -12.99 7.51
C ILE A 69 8.51 -12.16 8.73
N GLY A 70 8.45 -12.75 9.92
CA GLY A 70 8.77 -12.10 11.18
C GLY A 70 7.66 -11.26 11.79
N LEU A 71 6.41 -11.32 11.23
CA LEU A 71 5.22 -10.66 11.76
C LEU A 71 4.01 -11.59 11.59
N GLN A 72 3.24 -11.82 12.65
CA GLN A 72 1.96 -12.55 12.60
C GLN A 72 0.97 -11.95 13.59
N ALA A 73 -0.25 -11.68 13.16
CA ALA A 73 -1.31 -11.08 13.97
C ALA A 73 -0.90 -9.78 14.72
N GLY A 74 -0.01 -8.97 14.11
CA GLY A 74 0.51 -7.75 14.72
C GLY A 74 1.71 -7.97 15.67
N GLU A 75 2.06 -9.22 16.00
CA GLU A 75 3.16 -9.57 16.89
C GLU A 75 4.44 -9.87 16.13
N VAL A 76 5.58 -9.53 16.74
CA VAL A 76 6.91 -9.81 16.19
C VAL A 76 7.23 -11.29 16.40
N VAL A 77 7.55 -11.99 15.32
CA VAL A 77 7.99 -13.40 15.33
C VAL A 77 9.50 -13.45 15.14
N PRO A 78 10.27 -14.04 16.08
CA PRO A 78 11.74 -14.09 15.99
C PRO A 78 12.22 -14.81 14.73
N ILE A 79 13.24 -14.25 14.06
CA ILE A 79 13.88 -14.86 12.90
C ILE A 79 15.14 -15.58 13.35
N LEU A 80 15.15 -16.91 13.19
CA LEU A 80 16.30 -17.75 13.52
C LEU A 80 17.46 -17.53 12.55
N GLY A 81 17.16 -17.46 11.26
CA GLY A 81 18.16 -17.22 10.25
C GLY A 81 17.64 -17.48 8.84
N GLY A 82 18.43 -17.09 7.87
CA GLY A 82 18.10 -17.31 6.47
C GLY A 82 19.07 -16.62 5.51
N GLY A 83 18.81 -16.81 4.23
CA GLY A 83 19.59 -16.22 3.18
C GLY A 83 18.77 -15.81 1.98
N ARG A 84 19.32 -14.87 1.22
CA ARG A 84 18.77 -14.39 -0.03
C ARG A 84 19.86 -14.30 -1.08
N VAL A 85 19.53 -14.75 -2.28
CA VAL A 85 20.38 -14.61 -3.47
C VAL A 85 19.55 -13.91 -4.54
N THR A 86 20.07 -12.82 -5.10
CA THR A 86 19.45 -12.10 -6.22
C THR A 86 20.52 -11.73 -7.24
N GLY A 87 20.19 -11.81 -8.53
CA GLY A 87 21.13 -11.43 -9.57
C GLY A 87 20.56 -11.53 -10.98
N LYS A 88 21.38 -11.09 -11.95
CA LYS A 88 21.12 -11.22 -13.38
C LYS A 88 22.19 -12.05 -14.05
N VAL A 89 21.77 -13.02 -14.87
CA VAL A 89 22.65 -13.85 -15.69
C VAL A 89 22.13 -13.83 -17.12
N GLY A 90 22.79 -13.07 -17.99
CA GLY A 90 22.30 -12.80 -19.35
C GLY A 90 20.89 -12.18 -19.31
N PRO A 91 19.90 -12.75 -20.02
CA PRO A 91 18.53 -12.24 -20.02
C PRO A 91 17.71 -12.66 -18.77
N TYR A 92 18.29 -13.43 -17.86
CA TYR A 92 17.57 -13.94 -16.71
C TYR A 92 17.81 -13.07 -15.47
N SER A 93 16.73 -12.74 -14.75
CA SER A 93 16.76 -12.22 -13.38
C SER A 93 16.31 -13.33 -12.46
N ILE A 94 17.11 -13.67 -11.44
CA ILE A 94 16.91 -14.81 -10.55
C ILE A 94 16.90 -14.28 -9.12
N GLY A 95 15.91 -14.71 -8.34
CA GLY A 95 15.81 -14.45 -6.91
C GLY A 95 15.47 -15.73 -6.17
N ALA A 96 16.16 -15.99 -5.08
CA ALA A 96 15.85 -17.06 -4.13
C ALA A 96 16.00 -16.54 -2.71
N LEU A 97 15.09 -16.93 -1.83
CA LEU A 97 15.09 -16.58 -0.41
C LEU A 97 14.63 -17.79 0.39
N SER A 98 15.30 -18.04 1.51
CA SER A 98 14.84 -19.00 2.52
C SER A 98 15.12 -18.44 3.91
N ILE A 99 14.09 -18.35 4.75
CA ILE A 99 14.15 -17.78 6.10
C ILE A 99 13.35 -18.65 7.04
N SER A 100 13.91 -18.96 8.21
CA SER A 100 13.27 -19.69 9.29
C SER A 100 12.93 -18.76 10.45
N THR A 101 11.73 -18.89 10.99
CA THR A 101 11.24 -18.17 12.18
C THR A 101 11.01 -19.15 13.31
N ASP A 102 11.05 -18.65 14.54
CA ASP A 102 10.76 -19.39 15.77
C ASP A 102 9.27 -19.35 16.11
N ASP A 103 8.90 -20.03 17.20
CA ASP A 103 7.56 -19.96 17.78
C ASP A 103 7.31 -18.61 18.45
N GLN A 104 6.05 -18.14 18.39
CA GLN A 104 5.59 -16.96 19.13
C GLN A 104 4.18 -17.19 19.64
N ALA A 105 4.04 -17.25 20.98
CA ALA A 105 2.80 -17.62 21.64
C ALA A 105 1.70 -16.56 21.47
N LEU A 106 2.02 -15.26 21.61
CA LEU A 106 1.05 -14.16 21.51
C LEU A 106 0.43 -14.06 20.12
N GLY A 107 1.24 -14.24 19.06
CA GLY A 107 0.77 -14.25 17.68
C GLY A 107 0.30 -15.62 17.18
N ALA A 108 0.24 -16.65 18.05
CA ALA A 108 -0.04 -18.04 17.69
C ALA A 108 0.81 -18.55 16.51
N ALA A 109 2.05 -18.03 16.38
CA ALA A 109 2.97 -18.41 15.31
C ALA A 109 3.73 -19.67 15.68
N LYS A 110 3.76 -20.65 14.79
CA LYS A 110 4.60 -21.84 14.91
C LYS A 110 5.89 -21.65 14.13
N SER A 111 6.96 -22.28 14.61
CA SER A 111 8.25 -22.32 13.91
C SER A 111 8.03 -22.75 12.45
N THR A 112 8.51 -21.94 11.53
CA THR A 112 8.21 -22.09 10.11
C THR A 112 9.36 -21.65 9.23
N ASN A 113 9.51 -22.30 8.06
CA ASN A 113 10.42 -21.85 7.02
C ASN A 113 9.63 -21.24 5.86
N PHE A 114 10.05 -20.06 5.45
CA PHE A 114 9.56 -19.36 4.26
C PHE A 114 10.57 -19.53 3.13
N THR A 115 10.13 -20.05 1.99
CA THR A 115 10.96 -20.17 0.78
C THR A 115 10.30 -19.43 -0.36
N VAL A 116 11.05 -18.62 -1.09
CA VAL A 116 10.61 -17.92 -2.30
C VAL A 116 11.63 -18.13 -3.40
N ALA A 117 11.19 -18.53 -4.58
CA ALA A 117 12.01 -18.63 -5.78
C ALA A 117 11.34 -17.87 -6.92
N ARG A 118 12.08 -17.03 -7.60
CA ARG A 118 11.63 -16.21 -8.73
C ARG A 118 12.62 -16.33 -9.88
N VAL A 119 12.11 -16.60 -11.08
CA VAL A 119 12.87 -16.53 -12.32
C VAL A 119 12.09 -15.68 -13.30
N LYS A 120 12.74 -14.69 -13.88
CA LYS A 120 12.20 -13.81 -14.91
C LYS A 120 13.19 -13.78 -16.08
N ARG A 121 12.69 -13.90 -17.30
CA ARG A 121 13.48 -13.79 -18.52
C ARG A 121 13.02 -12.59 -19.32
N ASP A 122 13.95 -11.70 -19.63
CA ASP A 122 13.72 -10.63 -20.56
C ASP A 122 13.63 -11.21 -21.97
N ILE A 123 12.54 -10.90 -22.68
CA ILE A 123 12.27 -11.31 -24.07
C ILE A 123 11.95 -10.07 -24.88
N LEU A 124 12.25 -10.08 -26.17
CA LEU A 124 12.09 -8.91 -27.03
C LEU A 124 12.81 -7.67 -26.44
N ARG A 125 12.38 -6.47 -26.83
CA ARG A 125 13.06 -5.22 -26.40
C ARG A 125 12.65 -4.73 -25.00
N ARG A 126 11.37 -4.92 -24.61
CA ARG A 126 10.79 -4.40 -23.36
C ARG A 126 9.74 -5.36 -22.79
N SER A 127 9.91 -6.64 -23.02
CA SER A 127 8.94 -7.66 -22.60
C SER A 127 9.64 -8.69 -21.73
N ALA A 128 8.90 -9.32 -20.86
CA ALA A 128 9.44 -10.34 -19.98
C ALA A 128 8.38 -11.41 -19.67
N VAL A 129 8.86 -12.63 -19.40
CA VAL A 129 8.06 -13.73 -18.86
C VAL A 129 8.74 -14.26 -17.62
N GLY A 130 7.97 -14.79 -16.68
CA GLY A 130 8.56 -15.30 -15.45
C GLY A 130 7.69 -16.28 -14.70
N GLY A 131 8.28 -16.89 -13.66
CA GLY A 131 7.60 -17.76 -12.73
C GLY A 131 8.04 -17.51 -11.31
N ILE A 132 7.14 -17.68 -10.37
CA ILE A 132 7.38 -17.57 -8.93
C ILE A 132 6.87 -18.81 -8.23
N PHE A 133 7.60 -19.22 -7.22
CA PHE A 133 7.19 -20.24 -6.25
C PHE A 133 7.38 -19.67 -4.85
N THR A 134 6.36 -19.85 -3.99
CA THR A 134 6.48 -19.54 -2.57
C THR A 134 6.02 -20.73 -1.73
N ASN A 135 6.65 -20.93 -0.58
CA ASN A 135 6.31 -21.99 0.34
C ASN A 135 6.42 -21.49 1.79
N ARG A 136 5.47 -21.87 2.60
CA ARG A 136 5.46 -21.76 4.04
C ARG A 136 5.28 -23.17 4.61
N THR A 137 6.24 -23.66 5.39
CA THR A 137 6.25 -25.08 5.82
C THR A 137 5.17 -25.43 6.83
N VAL A 138 4.69 -24.44 7.58
CA VAL A 138 3.56 -24.58 8.50
C VAL A 138 2.53 -23.52 8.14
N SER A 139 1.37 -23.93 7.64
CA SER A 139 0.24 -23.06 7.32
C SER A 139 -0.22 -22.22 8.53
N LEU A 140 -0.92 -21.12 8.29
CA LEU A 140 -1.52 -20.30 9.35
C LEU A 140 -2.46 -21.09 10.24
N ASP A 141 -3.15 -22.09 9.70
CA ASP A 141 -4.03 -23.00 10.44
C ASP A 141 -3.27 -24.12 11.18
N GLY A 142 -1.95 -24.16 11.03
CA GLY A 142 -1.06 -25.08 11.73
C GLY A 142 -1.02 -26.52 11.15
N ALA A 143 -1.63 -26.76 10.00
CA ALA A 143 -1.75 -28.07 9.38
C ALA A 143 -1.02 -28.11 8.02
N GLY A 144 0.23 -28.61 8.02
CA GLY A 144 0.98 -28.84 6.77
C GLY A 144 1.54 -27.57 6.13
N ALA A 145 1.98 -27.68 4.88
CA ALA A 145 2.62 -26.59 4.14
C ALA A 145 1.64 -25.86 3.23
N SER A 146 1.73 -24.52 3.15
CA SER A 146 1.06 -23.71 2.15
C SER A 146 2.03 -23.36 1.03
N ARG A 147 1.61 -23.52 -0.22
CA ARG A 147 2.43 -23.28 -1.43
C ARG A 147 1.68 -22.40 -2.41
N THR A 148 2.45 -21.58 -3.14
CA THR A 148 1.91 -20.77 -4.24
C THR A 148 2.80 -20.93 -5.47
N TYR A 149 2.17 -21.12 -6.62
CA TYR A 149 2.80 -21.17 -7.94
C TYR A 149 2.22 -20.07 -8.81
N GLY A 150 3.07 -19.38 -9.53
CA GLY A 150 2.62 -18.33 -10.44
C GLY A 150 3.48 -18.23 -11.70
N ALA A 151 2.83 -17.95 -12.82
CA ALA A 151 3.48 -17.58 -14.07
C ALA A 151 2.97 -16.20 -14.51
N ASP A 152 3.84 -15.32 -14.96
CA ASP A 152 3.49 -13.98 -15.41
C ASP A 152 4.19 -13.59 -16.70
N ALA A 153 3.58 -12.66 -17.41
CA ALA A 153 4.12 -12.09 -18.62
C ALA A 153 3.82 -10.59 -18.68
N THR A 154 4.77 -9.83 -19.17
CA THR A 154 4.63 -8.41 -19.50
C THR A 154 5.12 -8.20 -20.90
N PHE A 155 4.28 -7.62 -21.77
CA PHE A 155 4.61 -7.28 -23.14
C PHE A 155 4.47 -5.77 -23.34
N ALA A 156 5.48 -5.14 -23.90
CA ALA A 156 5.41 -3.74 -24.30
C ALA A 156 5.65 -3.65 -25.81
N PHE A 157 4.62 -3.22 -26.51
CA PHE A 157 4.65 -3.05 -27.97
C PHE A 157 4.63 -1.58 -28.33
N TYR A 158 5.37 -1.22 -29.35
CA TYR A 158 5.56 0.15 -29.77
C TYR A 158 6.00 1.01 -28.58
N GLU A 159 5.45 2.21 -28.40
CA GLU A 159 5.80 3.11 -27.29
C GLU A 159 4.72 3.15 -26.20
N ASN A 160 3.48 2.88 -26.56
CA ASN A 160 2.29 3.21 -25.78
C ASN A 160 1.43 2.01 -25.38
N ILE A 161 1.73 0.79 -25.86
CA ILE A 161 0.92 -0.40 -25.55
C ILE A 161 1.67 -1.28 -24.56
N GLU A 162 1.01 -1.60 -23.46
CA GLU A 162 1.46 -2.60 -22.48
C GLU A 162 0.38 -3.64 -22.22
N MET A 163 0.78 -4.89 -22.13
CA MET A 163 -0.06 -6.01 -21.74
C MET A 163 0.60 -6.72 -20.56
N VAL A 164 -0.15 -6.95 -19.52
CA VAL A 164 0.29 -7.70 -18.34
C VAL A 164 -0.71 -8.82 -18.08
N GLY A 165 -0.21 -10.01 -17.87
CA GLY A 165 -1.04 -11.13 -17.49
C GLY A 165 -0.32 -12.05 -16.52
N TYR A 166 -1.11 -12.77 -15.72
CA TYR A 166 -0.61 -13.85 -14.89
C TYR A 166 -1.65 -14.92 -14.68
N TYR A 167 -1.17 -16.08 -14.29
CA TYR A 167 -1.94 -17.17 -13.70
C TYR A 167 -1.20 -17.63 -12.43
N ALA A 168 -1.94 -17.83 -11.35
CA ALA A 168 -1.40 -18.31 -10.09
C ALA A 168 -2.35 -19.32 -9.44
N ARG A 169 -1.79 -20.23 -8.65
CA ARG A 169 -2.51 -21.23 -7.88
C ARG A 169 -1.89 -21.36 -6.49
N THR A 170 -2.74 -21.57 -5.49
CA THR A 170 -2.31 -21.86 -4.11
C THR A 170 -2.71 -23.27 -3.70
N GLU A 171 -1.91 -23.89 -2.85
CA GLU A 171 -2.22 -25.16 -2.19
C GLU A 171 -2.18 -24.90 -0.69
N THR A 172 -3.34 -24.76 -0.06
CA THR A 172 -3.46 -24.55 1.39
C THR A 172 -4.16 -25.75 2.04
N PRO A 173 -3.60 -26.36 3.09
CA PRO A 173 -4.21 -27.50 3.74
C PRO A 173 -5.62 -27.19 4.23
N GLY A 174 -6.57 -28.12 3.98
CA GLY A 174 -7.96 -27.98 4.41
C GLY A 174 -8.86 -27.15 3.51
N GLN A 175 -8.33 -26.48 2.49
CA GLN A 175 -9.10 -25.78 1.48
C GLN A 175 -9.34 -26.66 0.25
N SER A 176 -10.53 -26.57 -0.36
CA SER A 176 -10.94 -27.41 -1.48
C SER A 176 -11.80 -26.70 -2.54
N GLY A 177 -11.97 -25.38 -2.42
CA GLY A 177 -12.66 -24.52 -3.40
C GLY A 177 -11.77 -24.11 -4.57
N ASP A 178 -12.06 -22.96 -5.20
CA ASP A 178 -11.24 -22.43 -6.28
C ASP A 178 -9.97 -21.75 -5.72
N ASP A 179 -8.85 -22.44 -5.88
CA ASP A 179 -7.53 -22.03 -5.40
C ASP A 179 -6.73 -21.22 -6.44
N THR A 180 -7.41 -20.69 -7.48
CA THR A 180 -6.77 -20.03 -8.62
C THR A 180 -6.95 -18.51 -8.62
N SER A 181 -6.01 -17.83 -9.24
CA SER A 181 -6.13 -16.41 -9.56
C SER A 181 -5.48 -16.12 -10.92
N TYR A 182 -6.12 -15.28 -11.73
CA TYR A 182 -5.54 -14.80 -12.98
C TYR A 182 -5.92 -13.36 -13.27
N GLN A 183 -5.08 -12.70 -14.05
CA GLN A 183 -5.31 -11.34 -14.53
C GLN A 183 -4.87 -11.20 -15.98
N ALA A 184 -5.62 -10.41 -16.73
CA ALA A 184 -5.25 -9.89 -18.03
C ALA A 184 -5.53 -8.40 -18.08
N ARG A 185 -4.49 -7.60 -18.31
CA ARG A 185 -4.58 -6.13 -18.43
C ARG A 185 -3.95 -5.68 -19.72
N VAL A 186 -4.63 -4.78 -20.41
CA VAL A 186 -4.14 -4.09 -21.60
C VAL A 186 -4.24 -2.60 -21.36
N SER A 187 -3.17 -1.87 -21.64
CA SER A 187 -3.11 -0.42 -21.50
C SER A 187 -2.56 0.21 -22.78
N TYR A 188 -3.17 1.30 -23.18
CA TYR A 188 -2.65 2.23 -24.20
C TYR A 188 -2.50 3.59 -23.56
N ASP A 189 -1.30 4.14 -23.52
CA ASP A 189 -1.01 5.43 -22.88
C ASP A 189 -0.19 6.34 -23.79
N ALA A 190 -0.90 7.19 -24.54
CA ALA A 190 -0.32 8.25 -25.36
C ALA A 190 -0.58 9.61 -24.72
N ASP A 191 0.07 10.67 -25.18
CA ASP A 191 -0.03 12.02 -24.60
C ASP A 191 -1.49 12.52 -24.55
N ARG A 192 -2.24 12.38 -25.62
CA ARG A 192 -3.62 12.90 -25.73
C ARG A 192 -4.70 11.92 -25.29
N PHE A 193 -4.48 10.62 -25.51
CA PHE A 193 -5.46 9.57 -25.22
C PHE A 193 -4.82 8.47 -24.40
N GLY A 194 -5.55 7.95 -23.42
CA GLY A 194 -5.22 6.78 -22.66
C GLY A 194 -6.41 5.85 -22.56
N MET A 195 -6.17 4.55 -22.55
CA MET A 195 -7.19 3.51 -22.31
C MET A 195 -6.58 2.37 -21.51
N GLN A 196 -7.35 1.80 -20.60
CA GLN A 196 -6.99 0.59 -19.88
C GLN A 196 -8.19 -0.32 -19.76
N ALA A 197 -7.98 -1.62 -19.96
CA ALA A 197 -8.93 -2.67 -19.62
C ALA A 197 -8.20 -3.71 -18.78
N ASP A 198 -8.84 -4.15 -17.70
CA ASP A 198 -8.30 -5.11 -16.73
C ASP A 198 -9.38 -6.11 -16.34
N HIS A 199 -9.07 -7.39 -16.40
CA HIS A 199 -9.92 -8.46 -15.89
C HIS A 199 -9.11 -9.31 -14.93
N LEU A 200 -9.62 -9.46 -13.69
CA LEU A 200 -8.98 -10.15 -12.58
C LEU A 200 -9.97 -11.12 -11.95
N LEU A 201 -9.54 -12.36 -11.71
CA LEU A 201 -10.26 -13.32 -10.88
C LEU A 201 -9.38 -13.75 -9.71
N VAL A 202 -9.99 -13.85 -8.55
CA VAL A 202 -9.42 -14.45 -7.34
C VAL A 202 -10.47 -15.42 -6.79
N GLY A 203 -10.13 -16.69 -6.77
CA GLY A 203 -11.00 -17.76 -6.25
C GLY A 203 -11.24 -17.65 -4.74
N ASP A 204 -12.24 -18.35 -4.27
CA ASP A 204 -12.67 -18.33 -2.86
C ASP A 204 -11.63 -18.97 -1.91
N ASP A 205 -10.89 -19.97 -2.39
CA ASP A 205 -9.82 -20.63 -1.63
C ASP A 205 -8.40 -20.21 -2.09
N PHE A 206 -8.29 -19.16 -2.92
CA PHE A 206 -6.98 -18.62 -3.29
C PHE A 206 -6.34 -17.89 -2.10
N ASN A 207 -5.33 -18.51 -1.48
CA ASN A 207 -4.70 -18.02 -0.24
C ASN A 207 -3.17 -18.02 -0.31
N PRO A 208 -2.52 -16.95 -0.79
CA PRO A 208 -1.07 -16.84 -0.82
C PRO A 208 -0.53 -16.42 0.56
N GLU A 209 -0.33 -17.38 1.48
CA GLU A 209 0.07 -17.11 2.86
C GLU A 209 1.44 -16.39 3.03
N VAL A 210 2.33 -16.49 2.03
CA VAL A 210 3.59 -15.74 1.97
C VAL A 210 3.39 -14.38 1.29
N GLY A 211 2.19 -14.12 0.80
CA GLY A 211 1.79 -12.93 0.06
C GLY A 211 0.86 -12.00 0.82
N PHE A 212 0.18 -11.15 0.06
CA PHE A 212 -0.87 -10.27 0.56
C PHE A 212 -2.07 -10.31 -0.38
N LEU A 213 -3.23 -10.53 0.20
CA LEU A 213 -4.51 -10.48 -0.46
C LEU A 213 -5.39 -9.46 0.28
N ARG A 214 -5.93 -8.50 -0.46
CA ARG A 214 -6.81 -7.48 0.11
C ARG A 214 -8.27 -7.95 0.16
N ARG A 215 -8.67 -8.77 -0.80
CA ARG A 215 -10.01 -9.31 -1.02
C ARG A 215 -9.86 -10.69 -1.64
N ASP A 216 -10.67 -11.62 -1.24
CA ASP A 216 -10.84 -12.97 -1.78
C ASP A 216 -12.18 -13.13 -2.50
N ASN A 217 -12.42 -14.26 -3.14
CA ASN A 217 -13.69 -14.64 -3.76
C ASN A 217 -14.29 -13.57 -4.67
N PHE A 218 -13.54 -13.02 -5.62
CA PHE A 218 -14.08 -11.99 -6.50
C PHE A 218 -13.61 -12.08 -7.95
N ARG A 219 -14.43 -11.52 -8.83
CA ARG A 219 -14.11 -11.25 -10.22
C ARG A 219 -14.31 -9.77 -10.52
N ARG A 220 -13.26 -9.13 -10.99
CA ARG A 220 -13.22 -7.70 -11.28
C ARG A 220 -13.09 -7.45 -12.77
N THR A 221 -13.87 -6.53 -13.30
CA THR A 221 -13.69 -5.93 -14.62
C THR A 221 -13.53 -4.42 -14.45
N PHE A 222 -12.42 -3.88 -14.93
CA PHE A 222 -12.12 -2.46 -14.88
C PHE A 222 -11.85 -1.93 -16.27
N VAL A 223 -12.43 -0.79 -16.59
CA VAL A 223 -12.18 -0.05 -17.84
C VAL A 223 -11.99 1.42 -17.50
N GLU A 224 -10.99 2.03 -18.12
CA GLU A 224 -10.68 3.46 -18.00
C GLU A 224 -10.42 4.07 -19.37
N GLY A 225 -10.91 5.29 -19.58
CA GLY A 225 -10.61 6.12 -20.74
C GLY A 225 -10.12 7.49 -20.30
N ARG A 226 -9.08 8.02 -20.95
CA ARG A 226 -8.50 9.34 -20.69
C ARG A 226 -8.39 10.15 -21.96
N PHE A 227 -8.79 11.43 -21.85
CA PHE A 227 -8.59 12.44 -22.89
C PHE A 227 -7.87 13.65 -22.30
N SER A 228 -6.71 14.01 -22.85
CA SER A 228 -5.80 15.02 -22.27
C SER A 228 -5.37 16.05 -23.31
N PRO A 229 -6.26 17.00 -23.69
CA PRO A 229 -5.93 18.05 -24.64
C PRO A 229 -5.02 19.12 -24.04
N ARG A 230 -4.15 19.70 -24.89
CA ARG A 230 -3.31 20.86 -24.57
C ARG A 230 -3.85 22.06 -25.31
N PRO A 231 -4.54 23.01 -24.65
CA PRO A 231 -5.05 24.20 -25.29
C PRO A 231 -3.88 25.14 -25.68
N SER A 232 -3.86 25.60 -26.90
CA SER A 232 -2.86 26.59 -27.37
C SER A 232 -3.30 28.04 -27.21
N THR A 233 -4.56 28.26 -26.84
CA THR A 233 -5.18 29.59 -26.73
C THR A 233 -5.28 30.11 -25.28
N ILE A 234 -4.89 29.30 -24.29
CA ILE A 234 -4.97 29.64 -22.86
C ILE A 234 -3.58 29.50 -22.25
N ASP A 235 -2.83 30.59 -22.19
CA ASP A 235 -1.42 30.61 -21.78
C ASP A 235 -1.17 30.11 -20.35
N SER A 236 -2.17 30.16 -19.48
CA SER A 236 -2.04 29.71 -18.07
C SER A 236 -2.24 28.22 -17.87
N ILE A 237 -2.75 27.51 -18.89
CA ILE A 237 -3.12 26.09 -18.80
C ILE A 237 -2.23 25.25 -19.71
N ARG A 238 -1.49 24.34 -19.11
CA ARG A 238 -0.64 23.38 -19.81
C ARG A 238 -1.44 22.24 -20.42
N GLN A 239 -2.38 21.68 -19.67
CA GLN A 239 -3.16 20.51 -20.08
C GLN A 239 -4.46 20.40 -19.29
N PHE A 240 -5.52 20.02 -19.98
CA PHE A 240 -6.69 19.43 -19.33
C PHE A 240 -6.58 17.91 -19.36
N ARG A 241 -7.16 17.26 -18.36
CA ARG A 241 -7.29 15.80 -18.31
C ARG A 241 -8.70 15.43 -17.90
N LEU A 242 -9.39 14.72 -18.77
CA LEU A 242 -10.68 14.10 -18.49
C LEU A 242 -10.47 12.60 -18.43
N THR A 243 -10.84 11.98 -17.30
CA THR A 243 -10.72 10.52 -17.09
C THR A 243 -12.07 9.98 -16.63
N GLY A 244 -12.54 8.94 -17.32
CA GLY A 244 -13.72 8.18 -16.93
C GLY A 244 -13.37 6.72 -16.70
N SER A 245 -13.84 6.12 -15.60
CA SER A 245 -13.60 4.69 -15.33
C SER A 245 -14.80 4.00 -14.71
N VAL A 246 -14.89 2.71 -14.95
CA VAL A 246 -15.84 1.78 -14.35
C VAL A 246 -15.05 0.65 -13.71
N ASP A 247 -15.25 0.43 -12.42
CA ASP A 247 -14.74 -0.69 -11.65
C ASP A 247 -15.93 -1.55 -11.19
N TYR A 248 -16.01 -2.77 -11.67
CA TYR A 248 -17.14 -3.67 -11.44
C TYR A 248 -16.66 -4.98 -10.85
N ILE A 249 -17.07 -5.27 -9.61
CA ILE A 249 -16.61 -6.41 -8.84
C ILE A 249 -17.81 -7.27 -8.44
N LEU A 250 -17.76 -8.52 -8.85
CA LEU A 250 -18.70 -9.57 -8.48
C LEU A 250 -18.02 -10.56 -7.55
N THR A 251 -18.78 -11.24 -6.70
CA THR A 251 -18.29 -12.46 -6.05
C THR A 251 -18.00 -13.54 -7.11
N ALA A 252 -16.90 -14.29 -6.93
CA ALA A 252 -16.49 -15.28 -7.94
C ALA A 252 -17.43 -16.51 -7.98
N ASP A 253 -17.89 -16.93 -6.81
CA ASP A 253 -18.74 -18.10 -6.60
C ASP A 253 -20.21 -17.88 -7.03
N THR A 254 -20.83 -16.81 -6.53
CA THR A 254 -22.29 -16.57 -6.70
C THR A 254 -22.63 -15.49 -7.71
N THR A 255 -21.63 -14.79 -8.25
CA THR A 255 -21.80 -13.67 -9.21
C THR A 255 -22.66 -12.50 -8.71
N LEU A 256 -22.73 -12.31 -7.39
CA LEU A 256 -23.41 -11.18 -6.79
C LEU A 256 -22.58 -9.90 -7.01
N LEU A 257 -23.25 -8.78 -7.28
CA LEU A 257 -22.58 -7.49 -7.33
C LEU A 257 -22.14 -7.11 -5.92
N GLU A 258 -20.82 -7.09 -5.69
CA GLU A 258 -20.23 -6.73 -4.40
C GLU A 258 -19.82 -5.26 -4.36
N THR A 259 -19.15 -4.78 -5.40
CA THR A 259 -18.74 -3.36 -5.49
C THR A 259 -18.83 -2.88 -6.93
N ARG A 260 -19.35 -1.68 -7.13
CA ARG A 260 -19.29 -0.96 -8.40
C ARG A 260 -18.86 0.48 -8.11
N THR A 261 -17.90 1.00 -8.87
CA THR A 261 -17.54 2.43 -8.81
C THR A 261 -17.44 2.99 -10.21
N ASN A 262 -18.30 3.95 -10.52
CA ASN A 262 -18.21 4.78 -11.70
C ASN A 262 -17.52 6.08 -11.28
N ARG A 263 -16.40 6.41 -11.94
CA ARG A 263 -15.63 7.61 -11.61
C ARG A 263 -15.50 8.51 -12.83
N LEU A 264 -15.76 9.80 -12.62
CA LEU A 264 -15.46 10.84 -13.59
C LEU A 264 -14.54 11.86 -12.92
N GLN A 265 -13.39 12.12 -13.54
CA GLN A 265 -12.42 13.08 -13.05
C GLN A 265 -12.07 14.09 -14.12
N PHE A 266 -12.09 15.37 -13.77
CA PHE A 266 -11.56 16.46 -14.55
C PHE A 266 -10.40 17.11 -13.80
N GLU A 267 -9.24 17.22 -14.43
CA GLU A 267 -8.05 17.86 -13.86
C GLU A 267 -7.52 18.92 -14.83
N THR A 268 -7.12 20.05 -14.30
CA THR A 268 -6.40 21.12 -14.98
C THR A 268 -4.98 21.20 -14.47
N GLU A 269 -3.99 21.05 -15.33
CA GLU A 269 -2.60 21.34 -15.03
C GLU A 269 -2.24 22.73 -15.55
N PHE A 270 -1.81 23.60 -14.64
CA PHE A 270 -1.40 24.96 -14.92
C PHE A 270 0.07 25.02 -15.37
N GLU A 271 0.48 26.10 -16.05
CA GLU A 271 1.89 26.34 -16.40
C GLU A 271 2.79 26.49 -15.16
N SER A 272 2.23 26.89 -14.03
CA SER A 272 2.88 26.87 -12.71
C SER A 272 3.17 25.49 -12.17
N SER A 273 2.76 24.40 -12.87
CA SER A 273 2.75 23.00 -12.39
C SER A 273 1.80 22.72 -11.22
N ASP A 274 0.99 23.68 -10.84
CA ASP A 274 -0.14 23.43 -9.93
C ASP A 274 -1.21 22.63 -10.69
N ARG A 275 -2.02 21.87 -9.93
CA ARG A 275 -3.14 21.11 -10.49
C ARG A 275 -4.40 21.34 -9.67
N PHE A 276 -5.50 21.53 -10.38
CA PHE A 276 -6.84 21.54 -9.79
C PHE A 276 -7.65 20.39 -10.36
N GLY A 277 -8.28 19.62 -9.51
CA GLY A 277 -9.09 18.47 -9.90
C GLY A 277 -10.46 18.46 -9.25
N VAL A 278 -11.43 17.94 -9.99
CA VAL A 278 -12.77 17.60 -9.51
C VAL A 278 -13.00 16.13 -9.85
N THR A 279 -13.37 15.34 -8.86
CA THR A 279 -13.72 13.92 -9.02
C THR A 279 -15.13 13.69 -8.53
N ILE A 280 -15.91 12.95 -9.29
CA ILE A 280 -17.26 12.48 -8.91
C ILE A 280 -17.21 10.96 -8.93
N ASN A 281 -17.58 10.34 -7.83
CA ASN A 281 -17.75 8.89 -7.71
C ASN A 281 -19.22 8.56 -7.50
N ASP A 282 -19.73 7.60 -8.28
CA ASP A 282 -20.98 6.90 -8.03
C ASP A 282 -20.65 5.46 -7.69
N SER A 283 -20.90 5.07 -6.47
CA SER A 283 -20.45 3.81 -5.88
C SER A 283 -21.62 2.96 -5.39
N TYR A 284 -21.45 1.66 -5.45
CA TYR A 284 -22.30 0.68 -4.81
C TYR A 284 -21.43 -0.30 -4.03
N GLU A 285 -21.82 -0.63 -2.81
CA GLU A 285 -21.15 -1.65 -1.99
C GLU A 285 -22.18 -2.55 -1.29
N LEU A 286 -21.99 -3.85 -1.39
CA LEU A 286 -22.76 -4.87 -0.68
C LEU A 286 -21.98 -5.31 0.57
N LEU A 287 -22.58 -5.08 1.74
CA LEU A 287 -22.10 -5.61 3.01
C LEU A 287 -22.79 -6.94 3.29
N LEU A 288 -22.02 -8.03 3.27
CA LEU A 288 -22.50 -9.38 3.64
C LEU A 288 -22.45 -9.61 5.16
N THR A 289 -21.66 -8.83 5.87
CA THR A 289 -21.54 -8.81 7.33
C THR A 289 -21.63 -7.37 7.84
N PRO A 290 -22.07 -7.12 9.07
CA PRO A 290 -22.03 -5.77 9.63
C PRO A 290 -20.61 -5.20 9.63
N PHE A 291 -20.46 -3.93 9.27
CA PHE A 291 -19.18 -3.24 9.21
C PHE A 291 -19.08 -2.19 10.31
N SER A 292 -18.07 -2.28 11.18
CA SER A 292 -17.76 -1.26 12.18
C SER A 292 -16.61 -0.39 11.70
N PRO A 293 -16.85 0.88 11.29
CA PRO A 293 -15.78 1.78 10.90
C PRO A 293 -14.83 2.04 12.09
N PRO A 294 -13.51 2.09 11.88
CA PRO A 294 -12.59 2.45 12.94
C PRO A 294 -12.89 3.82 13.55
N GLY A 295 -13.02 3.86 14.88
CA GLY A 295 -13.40 5.07 15.62
C GLY A 295 -14.92 5.24 15.83
N ALA A 296 -15.75 4.36 15.26
CA ALA A 296 -17.17 4.30 15.55
C ALA A 296 -17.48 3.29 16.67
N ASP A 297 -18.48 3.55 17.46
CA ASP A 297 -19.02 2.66 18.51
C ASP A 297 -20.27 1.88 18.05
N PHE A 298 -20.55 1.91 16.76
CA PHE A 298 -21.67 1.22 16.10
C PHE A 298 -21.20 0.45 14.86
N ALA A 299 -22.10 -0.35 14.29
CA ALA A 299 -21.89 -1.04 13.04
C ALA A 299 -22.91 -0.63 11.97
N ILE A 300 -22.47 -0.52 10.74
CA ILE A 300 -23.32 -0.37 9.56
C ILE A 300 -23.93 -1.74 9.25
N PRO A 301 -25.25 -1.87 9.11
CA PRO A 301 -25.92 -3.15 8.91
C PRO A 301 -25.56 -3.83 7.59
N VAL A 302 -25.87 -5.12 7.50
CA VAL A 302 -25.87 -5.88 6.24
C VAL A 302 -26.84 -5.24 5.25
N GLY A 303 -26.42 -5.09 4.00
CA GLY A 303 -27.26 -4.49 2.94
C GLY A 303 -26.46 -4.02 1.75
N GLY A 304 -27.17 -3.63 0.70
CA GLY A 304 -26.61 -2.95 -0.47
C GLY A 304 -26.75 -1.44 -0.34
N TYR A 305 -25.67 -0.71 -0.53
CA TYR A 305 -25.58 0.73 -0.38
C TYR A 305 -25.13 1.38 -1.68
N ALA A 306 -25.90 2.34 -2.18
CA ALA A 306 -25.51 3.20 -3.30
C ALA A 306 -25.23 4.60 -2.75
N PHE A 307 -24.09 5.18 -3.10
CA PHE A 307 -23.67 6.46 -2.59
C PHE A 307 -22.82 7.24 -3.60
N THR A 308 -22.93 8.56 -3.54
CA THR A 308 -22.23 9.47 -4.45
C THR A 308 -21.42 10.47 -3.64
N ASP A 309 -20.18 10.70 -4.06
CA ASP A 309 -19.33 11.73 -3.48
C ASP A 309 -18.67 12.61 -4.54
N ILE A 310 -18.30 13.81 -4.12
CA ILE A 310 -17.55 14.78 -4.92
C ILE A 310 -16.30 15.17 -4.14
N GLU A 311 -15.14 15.04 -4.78
CA GLU A 311 -13.86 15.48 -4.27
C GLU A 311 -13.31 16.64 -5.09
N LEU A 312 -12.91 17.70 -4.40
CA LEU A 312 -12.10 18.79 -4.93
C LEU A 312 -10.67 18.60 -4.45
N ALA A 313 -9.71 18.69 -5.37
CA ALA A 313 -8.30 18.56 -5.05
C ALA A 313 -7.50 19.74 -5.63
N TYR A 314 -6.58 20.30 -4.84
CA TYR A 314 -5.63 21.30 -5.32
C TYR A 314 -4.22 20.88 -4.92
N ARG A 315 -3.39 20.58 -5.91
CA ARG A 315 -2.00 20.20 -5.73
C ARG A 315 -1.09 21.36 -6.10
N LEU A 316 -0.29 21.78 -5.16
CA LEU A 316 0.77 22.76 -5.37
C LEU A 316 1.99 22.12 -6.04
N GLY A 317 2.60 22.82 -7.00
CA GLY A 317 3.78 22.36 -7.72
C GLY A 317 4.98 22.14 -6.78
N GLU A 318 5.74 21.07 -7.04
CA GLU A 318 6.85 20.62 -6.17
C GLU A 318 8.02 21.62 -6.09
N GLN A 319 8.12 22.57 -7.03
CA GLN A 319 9.14 23.62 -7.05
C GLN A 319 8.91 24.69 -5.97
N ARG A 320 7.73 24.73 -5.35
CA ARG A 320 7.41 25.71 -4.31
C ARG A 320 8.08 25.34 -2.99
N ARG A 321 8.38 26.35 -2.14
CA ARG A 321 8.85 26.13 -0.77
C ARG A 321 7.82 25.40 0.10
N PHE A 322 6.54 25.62 -0.19
CA PHE A 322 5.42 24.87 0.36
C PHE A 322 4.71 24.16 -0.79
N ASN A 323 4.64 22.87 -0.74
CA ASN A 323 3.85 22.06 -1.67
C ASN A 323 3.01 21.04 -0.90
N GLY A 324 2.10 20.38 -1.60
CA GLY A 324 1.19 19.39 -1.05
C GLY A 324 -0.09 19.31 -1.85
N ASN A 325 -0.94 18.36 -1.49
CA ASN A 325 -2.25 18.14 -2.09
C ASN A 325 -3.33 18.38 -1.02
N ALA A 326 -4.08 19.46 -1.17
CA ALA A 326 -5.25 19.75 -0.35
C ALA A 326 -6.50 19.13 -1.00
N THR A 327 -7.33 18.45 -0.22
CA THR A 327 -8.55 17.79 -0.69
C THR A 327 -9.74 18.15 0.18
N LEU A 328 -10.91 18.30 -0.45
CA LEU A 328 -12.18 18.41 0.21
C LEU A 328 -13.14 17.42 -0.46
N LEU A 329 -13.58 16.42 0.28
CA LEU A 329 -14.60 15.46 -0.16
C LEU A 329 -15.89 15.70 0.61
N ARG A 330 -17.00 15.67 -0.09
CA ARG A 330 -18.33 15.67 0.49
C ARG A 330 -19.25 14.77 -0.33
N GLY A 331 -20.07 14.00 0.37
CA GLY A 331 -21.04 13.10 -0.24
C GLY A 331 -21.63 12.13 0.74
N ASP A 332 -22.18 11.06 0.22
CA ASP A 332 -22.78 10.00 1.00
C ASP A 332 -21.70 9.03 1.51
N TYR A 333 -21.98 8.37 2.63
CA TYR A 333 -21.19 7.30 3.21
C TYR A 333 -22.11 6.18 3.67
N PHE A 334 -22.19 5.11 2.89
CA PHE A 334 -23.20 4.05 3.03
C PHE A 334 -24.63 4.62 3.03
N ASN A 335 -25.28 4.69 4.20
CA ASN A 335 -26.63 5.24 4.37
C ASN A 335 -26.63 6.60 5.08
N GLY A 336 -25.52 7.27 5.16
CA GLY A 336 -25.32 8.57 5.80
C GLY A 336 -24.44 9.48 4.96
N ASP A 337 -23.86 10.49 5.60
CA ASP A 337 -23.06 11.55 4.98
C ASP A 337 -21.61 11.52 5.45
N ILE A 338 -20.69 11.96 4.59
CA ILE A 338 -19.28 12.20 4.93
C ILE A 338 -18.81 13.55 4.44
N THR A 339 -17.99 14.20 5.27
CA THR A 339 -17.15 15.32 4.86
C THR A 339 -15.71 15.02 5.26
N THR A 340 -14.78 15.11 4.32
CA THR A 340 -13.35 14.91 4.58
C THR A 340 -12.57 16.14 4.16
N LEU A 341 -11.72 16.65 5.05
CA LEU A 341 -10.69 17.64 4.74
C LEU A 341 -9.32 16.98 4.84
N GLY A 342 -8.57 16.99 3.75
CA GLY A 342 -7.28 16.34 3.64
C GLY A 342 -6.15 17.29 3.26
N LEU A 343 -4.95 17.03 3.80
CA LEU A 343 -3.68 17.53 3.29
C LEU A 343 -2.74 16.34 3.22
N SER A 344 -2.23 16.04 2.05
CA SER A 344 -1.30 14.93 1.83
C SER A 344 -0.08 15.37 1.05
N GLN A 345 1.01 14.62 1.17
CA GLN A 345 2.27 14.92 0.49
C GLN A 345 2.77 16.36 0.76
N GLY A 346 2.37 16.93 1.91
CA GLY A 346 2.79 18.26 2.32
C GLY A 346 4.31 18.29 2.53
N ARG A 347 4.97 19.35 2.04
CA ARG A 347 6.37 19.61 2.30
C ARG A 347 6.62 21.10 2.40
N ILE A 348 7.27 21.48 3.48
CA ILE A 348 7.72 22.85 3.76
C ILE A 348 9.24 22.83 3.83
N ALA A 349 9.91 23.43 2.85
CA ALA A 349 11.37 23.64 2.90
C ALA A 349 11.69 24.83 3.79
N VAL A 350 11.94 24.56 5.09
CA VAL A 350 12.24 25.58 6.08
C VAL A 350 13.65 26.15 5.88
N LEU A 351 14.62 25.23 5.72
CA LEU A 351 16.02 25.52 5.42
C LEU A 351 16.48 24.57 4.29
N PRO A 352 17.61 24.85 3.61
CA PRO A 352 18.19 23.90 2.67
C PRO A 352 18.41 22.49 3.26
N GLN A 353 18.69 22.42 4.57
CA GLN A 353 18.93 21.18 5.31
C GLN A 353 17.70 20.65 6.05
N MET A 354 16.58 21.40 6.10
CA MET A 354 15.42 21.08 6.93
C MET A 354 14.11 21.10 6.14
N SER A 355 13.38 20.00 6.18
CA SER A 355 12.00 19.94 5.71
C SER A 355 11.05 19.50 6.82
N VAL A 356 9.83 20.02 6.75
CA VAL A 356 8.66 19.58 7.54
C VAL A 356 7.62 19.08 6.57
N GLU A 357 7.12 17.87 6.79
CA GLU A 357 6.19 17.19 5.91
C GLU A 357 4.89 16.90 6.67
N PRO A 358 3.94 17.86 6.67
CA PRO A 358 2.65 17.68 7.33
C PRO A 358 1.69 16.87 6.44
N SER A 359 0.89 16.02 7.08
CA SER A 359 -0.27 15.35 6.51
C SER A 359 -1.42 15.42 7.50
N LEU A 360 -2.62 15.64 7.01
CA LEU A 360 -3.84 15.81 7.81
C LEU A 360 -4.99 15.07 7.12
N SER A 361 -5.81 14.38 7.90
CA SER A 361 -7.10 13.83 7.46
C SER A 361 -8.10 14.05 8.56
N LEU A 362 -9.11 14.88 8.32
CA LEU A 362 -10.23 15.14 9.22
C LEU A 362 -11.48 14.61 8.54
N ASN A 363 -12.20 13.70 9.19
CA ASN A 363 -13.37 13.06 8.64
C ASN A 363 -14.53 13.20 9.63
N TRP A 364 -15.62 13.79 9.16
CA TRP A 364 -16.89 13.90 9.88
C TRP A 364 -17.90 13.00 9.19
N ILE A 365 -18.41 12.03 9.91
CA ILE A 365 -19.36 11.04 9.40
C ILE A 365 -20.62 11.08 10.26
N ASP A 366 -21.78 11.13 9.59
CA ASP A 366 -23.09 11.11 10.19
C ASP A 366 -23.97 10.04 9.50
N THR A 367 -24.42 9.06 10.27
CA THR A 367 -25.22 7.93 9.77
C THR A 367 -26.45 7.75 10.66
N PRO A 368 -27.51 7.06 10.20
CA PRO A 368 -28.66 6.73 11.05
C PRO A 368 -28.31 5.91 12.30
N GLN A 369 -27.18 5.23 12.32
CA GLN A 369 -26.70 4.42 13.45
C GLN A 369 -25.95 5.26 14.49
N GLY A 370 -25.42 6.41 14.09
CA GLY A 370 -24.65 7.31 14.94
C GLY A 370 -23.70 8.19 14.13
N SER A 371 -23.13 9.18 14.82
CA SER A 371 -22.14 10.11 14.26
C SER A 371 -20.79 9.87 14.89
N PHE A 372 -19.73 9.94 14.09
CA PHE A 372 -18.37 9.85 14.60
C PHE A 372 -17.40 10.73 13.80
N ARG A 373 -16.26 10.98 14.40
CA ARG A 373 -15.19 11.76 13.78
C ARG A 373 -13.86 11.00 13.88
N THR A 374 -13.08 11.00 12.80
CA THR A 374 -11.71 10.51 12.82
C THR A 374 -10.73 11.58 12.36
N ASP A 375 -9.75 11.85 13.19
CA ASP A 375 -8.70 12.82 12.92
C ASP A 375 -7.34 12.11 12.90
N LEU A 376 -6.60 12.29 11.85
CA LEU A 376 -5.22 11.84 11.74
C LEU A 376 -4.34 13.03 11.39
N LEU A 377 -3.38 13.32 12.25
CA LEU A 377 -2.32 14.30 12.00
C LEU A 377 -0.98 13.56 11.99
N VAL A 378 -0.26 13.68 10.90
CA VAL A 378 1.10 13.14 10.75
C VAL A 378 2.03 14.26 10.38
N THR A 379 3.15 14.39 11.09
CA THR A 379 4.19 15.39 10.79
C THR A 379 5.54 14.72 10.83
N ARG A 380 6.25 14.77 9.72
CA ARG A 380 7.64 14.34 9.61
C ARG A 380 8.55 15.56 9.54
N VAL A 381 9.57 15.57 10.37
CA VAL A 381 10.63 16.60 10.36
C VAL A 381 11.93 15.92 9.97
N ASN A 382 12.55 16.36 8.89
CA ASN A 382 13.83 15.86 8.43
C ASN A 382 14.89 16.97 8.54
N TYR A 383 16.06 16.64 9.09
CA TYR A 383 17.19 17.53 9.19
C TYR A 383 18.49 16.82 8.78
N ALA A 384 19.18 17.36 7.80
CA ALA A 384 20.48 16.88 7.34
C ALA A 384 21.60 17.71 7.94
N PHE A 385 22.34 17.19 8.92
CA PHE A 385 23.54 17.86 9.47
C PHE A 385 24.65 17.99 8.40
N ASN A 386 24.81 16.90 7.63
CA ASN A 386 25.71 16.79 6.48
C ASN A 386 25.25 15.59 5.62
N PRO A 387 25.89 15.31 4.47
CA PRO A 387 25.50 14.19 3.59
C PRO A 387 25.52 12.79 4.22
N ARG A 388 26.10 12.63 5.41
CA ARG A 388 26.23 11.34 6.12
C ARG A 388 25.48 11.30 7.44
N MET A 389 24.91 12.41 7.90
CA MET A 389 24.24 12.49 9.21
C MET A 389 22.87 13.11 9.05
N PHE A 390 21.85 12.35 9.42
CA PHE A 390 20.45 12.72 9.27
C PHE A 390 19.68 12.51 10.58
N PHE A 391 18.77 13.42 10.85
CA PHE A 391 17.75 13.27 11.88
C PHE A 391 16.38 13.25 11.21
N SER A 392 15.52 12.35 11.64
CA SER A 392 14.11 12.30 11.23
C SER A 392 13.22 12.09 12.45
N GLY A 393 12.26 12.99 12.63
CA GLY A 393 11.22 12.86 13.65
C GLY A 393 9.87 12.65 12.99
N LEU A 394 9.11 11.63 13.40
CA LEU A 394 7.75 11.37 12.98
C LEU A 394 6.84 11.48 14.19
N ILE A 395 5.87 12.39 14.12
CA ILE A 395 4.86 12.62 15.17
C ILE A 395 3.51 12.33 14.54
N GLN A 396 2.70 11.48 15.19
CA GLN A 396 1.39 11.07 14.70
C GLN A 396 0.35 11.14 15.81
N TYR A 397 -0.77 11.78 15.53
CA TYR A 397 -1.97 11.74 16.36
C TYR A 397 -3.09 11.07 15.59
N ASN A 398 -3.74 10.11 16.21
CA ASN A 398 -4.86 9.36 15.62
C ASN A 398 -5.99 9.24 16.64
N SER A 399 -7.13 9.89 16.36
CA SER A 399 -8.29 9.85 17.23
C SER A 399 -9.04 8.51 17.19
N ALA A 400 -8.94 7.74 16.08
CA ALA A 400 -9.62 6.45 15.99
C ALA A 400 -8.99 5.35 16.88
N SER A 401 -7.72 5.50 17.24
CA SER A 401 -6.99 4.63 18.17
C SER A 401 -6.64 5.31 19.49
N ASP A 402 -7.03 6.58 19.66
CA ASP A 402 -6.72 7.42 20.81
C ASP A 402 -5.22 7.46 21.14
N THR A 403 -4.37 7.60 20.13
CA THR A 403 -2.91 7.54 20.30
C THR A 403 -2.18 8.77 19.80
N VAL A 404 -1.11 9.12 20.52
CA VAL A 404 -0.01 9.96 20.03
C VAL A 404 1.25 9.10 19.98
N SER A 405 1.83 8.99 18.78
CA SER A 405 3.07 8.25 18.53
C SER A 405 4.19 9.16 18.13
N ASN A 406 5.37 8.97 18.72
CA ASN A 406 6.60 9.69 18.38
C ASN A 406 7.68 8.68 17.97
N ASN A 407 8.33 8.90 16.86
CA ASN A 407 9.51 8.15 16.44
C ASN A 407 10.61 9.14 16.05
N LEU A 408 11.69 9.16 16.82
CA LEU A 408 12.86 9.99 16.59
C LEU A 408 14.01 9.12 16.15
N ARG A 409 14.58 9.38 14.98
CA ARG A 409 15.63 8.57 14.39
C ARG A 409 16.81 9.45 14.01
N PHE A 410 17.99 9.08 14.53
CA PHE A 410 19.28 9.59 14.09
C PHE A 410 19.99 8.52 13.28
N ARG A 411 20.51 8.86 12.09
CA ARG A 411 21.28 7.99 11.19
C ARG A 411 22.63 8.64 10.92
N TRP A 412 23.68 7.85 11.08
CA TRP A 412 25.03 8.23 10.75
C TRP A 412 25.72 7.17 9.89
N GLU A 413 26.01 7.51 8.65
CA GLU A 413 26.82 6.72 7.76
C GLU A 413 28.31 7.03 8.05
N TYR A 414 28.91 6.25 8.96
CA TYR A 414 30.29 6.48 9.38
C TYR A 414 31.32 5.99 8.35
N SER A 415 30.95 5.06 7.47
CA SER A 415 31.69 4.59 6.28
C SER A 415 30.67 4.24 5.19
N PRO A 416 31.01 4.35 3.88
CA PRO A 416 30.08 4.03 2.82
C PRO A 416 29.43 2.64 2.99
N GLY A 417 28.10 2.61 3.12
CA GLY A 417 27.29 1.42 3.36
C GLY A 417 27.36 0.86 4.77
N SER A 418 28.01 1.56 5.73
CA SER A 418 28.08 1.16 7.14
C SER A 418 27.46 2.27 8.01
N GLU A 419 26.47 1.92 8.81
CA GLU A 419 25.57 2.87 9.43
C GLU A 419 25.34 2.60 10.91
N LEU A 420 25.19 3.69 11.68
CA LEU A 420 24.69 3.69 13.04
C LEU A 420 23.30 4.32 13.04
N PHE A 421 22.34 3.64 13.61
CA PHE A 421 21.02 4.18 13.91
C PHE A 421 20.82 4.27 15.42
N VAL A 422 20.25 5.40 15.84
CA VAL A 422 19.73 5.58 17.20
C VAL A 422 18.26 5.95 17.05
N VAL A 423 17.38 5.15 17.60
CA VAL A 423 15.93 5.30 17.45
C VAL A 423 15.30 5.37 18.83
N TYR A 424 14.46 6.37 19.04
CA TYR A 424 13.57 6.47 20.18
C TYR A 424 12.14 6.44 19.70
N THR A 425 11.33 5.56 20.27
CA THR A 425 9.90 5.44 20.03
C THR A 425 9.12 5.62 21.32
N GLU A 426 8.00 6.32 21.25
CA GLU A 426 7.08 6.49 22.37
C GLU A 426 5.64 6.57 21.86
N ASP A 427 4.78 5.72 22.41
CA ASP A 427 3.35 5.72 22.15
C ASP A 427 2.60 6.05 23.44
N ARG A 428 1.67 6.98 23.35
CA ARG A 428 0.86 7.45 24.46
C ARG A 428 -0.62 7.35 24.15
N ASP A 429 -1.39 7.01 25.17
CA ASP A 429 -2.84 7.04 25.15
C ASP A 429 -3.34 8.48 25.37
N THR A 430 -4.28 8.95 24.53
CA THR A 430 -4.91 10.24 24.66
C THR A 430 -6.20 10.23 25.47
N LEU A 431 -6.79 9.03 25.70
CA LEU A 431 -7.91 8.86 26.63
C LEU A 431 -7.40 8.98 28.07
N THR A 432 -7.70 10.09 28.70
CA THR A 432 -7.36 10.31 30.11
C THR A 432 -8.44 9.71 31.02
N LEU A 433 -8.19 8.54 31.55
CA LEU A 433 -9.02 7.93 32.60
C LEU A 433 -8.93 8.68 33.94
N ARG A 434 -7.99 9.61 34.08
CA ARG A 434 -7.74 10.39 35.31
C ARG A 434 -7.74 11.90 34.99
N PRO A 435 -8.56 12.71 35.67
CA PRO A 435 -8.48 14.15 35.57
C PRO A 435 -7.08 14.62 36.02
N ASN A 436 -6.36 15.35 35.22
CA ASN A 436 -5.01 15.92 35.40
C ASN A 436 -3.83 15.16 34.78
N ARG A 437 -4.02 14.14 33.96
CA ARG A 437 -2.97 13.57 33.10
C ARG A 437 -3.30 13.76 31.64
N PHE A 438 -2.40 14.40 30.91
CA PHE A 438 -2.61 14.65 29.49
C PHE A 438 -2.54 13.38 28.62
N THR A 439 -1.74 12.38 29.03
CA THR A 439 -1.51 11.16 28.24
C THR A 439 -0.93 10.06 29.13
N GLU A 440 -1.32 8.81 28.94
CA GLU A 440 -0.72 7.65 29.58
C GLU A 440 0.28 6.96 28.64
N LEU A 441 1.43 6.53 29.18
CA LEU A 441 2.45 5.83 28.41
C LEU A 441 1.96 4.40 28.09
N ARG A 442 1.82 4.08 26.79
CA ARG A 442 1.54 2.72 26.31
C ARG A 442 2.81 1.92 26.07
N ASN A 443 3.74 2.52 25.36
CA ASN A 443 4.99 1.89 24.97
C ASN A 443 6.12 2.90 24.88
N ARG A 444 7.34 2.45 25.17
CA ARG A 444 8.56 3.23 24.98
C ARG A 444 9.70 2.32 24.60
N GLY A 445 10.41 2.65 23.54
CA GLY A 445 11.54 1.89 23.05
C GLY A 445 12.75 2.77 22.77
N PHE A 446 13.93 2.22 23.03
CA PHE A 446 15.19 2.80 22.62
C PHE A 446 16.04 1.73 21.94
N VAL A 447 16.40 1.96 20.67
CA VAL A 447 17.11 0.99 19.85
C VAL A 447 18.37 1.64 19.31
N VAL A 448 19.50 0.95 19.46
CA VAL A 448 20.75 1.29 18.78
C VAL A 448 21.08 0.15 17.81
N LYS A 449 21.11 0.44 16.51
CA LYS A 449 21.45 -0.53 15.46
C LYS A 449 22.76 -0.11 14.81
N PHE A 450 23.68 -1.04 14.72
CA PHE A 450 24.97 -0.87 14.08
C PHE A 450 25.09 -1.82 12.88
N ASN A 451 25.25 -1.28 11.68
CA ASN A 451 25.46 -2.05 10.46
C ASN A 451 26.88 -1.83 9.96
N ARG A 452 27.53 -2.90 9.51
CA ARG A 452 28.81 -2.82 8.84
C ARG A 452 28.79 -3.59 7.53
N LEU A 453 29.08 -2.90 6.44
CA LEU A 453 29.22 -3.52 5.12
C LEU A 453 30.67 -4.01 4.94
N PHE A 454 30.80 -5.28 4.63
CA PHE A 454 32.08 -5.86 4.17
C PHE A 454 31.98 -6.05 2.65
N ARG A 455 32.94 -5.52 1.92
CA ARG A 455 33.13 -5.78 0.48
C ARG A 455 34.32 -6.66 0.30
N PHE A 456 34.12 -7.76 -0.38
CA PHE A 456 35.16 -8.72 -0.71
C PHE A 456 35.58 -8.55 -2.17
#